data_d263d9c699bb20c34d6f1e9e29379bb4
#
_entry.id   d263d9c699bb20c34d6f1e9e29379bb4
#
_cell.length_a   1.000
_cell.length_b   1.000
_cell.length_c   1.000
_cell.angle_alpha   90.00
_cell.angle_beta   90.00
_cell.angle_gamma   90.00
#
_symmetry.space_group_name_H-M   'P 1'
#
loop_
_entity.id
_entity.type
_entity.pdbx_description
1 polymer ?
#
loop_
_entity_poly.entity_id
_entity_poly.type
_entity_poly.pdbx_seq_one_letter_code
_entity_poly.pdbx_strand_id
1 'polypeptide(L)'
;MKLRYLTLLKLLLVVLVSTSCIREDISGNSPQDNFESLWKIIDEQYCFHEYKHQEYGLNWNQVHKEYAQRITPDMSYAQLFEVLSEMVNELRDGHVNLSSALGTSQYREWFDSYPKNFSDSIQRNYLKKDYIRTSAMTVQILENNIGYVYVGSFSNGIGDGNIDLVLNTLAICDGIIIDVRNNGGGEMTAAHKLAARFTNEKKLVGYMSHKTGPGHDEFSKPKPVYIKPYKGIKWQKGAVVITNRSAFSATNDFVNCMRQFPKVTILGDKTGGGSGLPFSSEIPNGWSIRFSASPIFDADMNQLEFGIEPDIKIDMESIDIQQGKDTMIEEACKVLKKNSKKI
;
A
#
# COMPACT_ATOMS: atom_id res chain seq x y z
N MET A 1 -6.59 -41.47 -50.49
CA MET A 1 -5.98 -41.91 -49.21
C MET A 1 -5.31 -40.77 -48.43
N LYS A 2 -4.42 -40.00 -49.02
CA LYS A 2 -3.69 -38.87 -48.31
C LYS A 2 -4.61 -37.83 -47.67
N LEU A 3 -5.74 -37.47 -48.26
CA LEU A 3 -6.68 -36.47 -47.74
C LEU A 3 -7.40 -36.93 -46.46
N ARG A 4 -7.72 -38.22 -46.32
CA ARG A 4 -8.35 -38.79 -45.12
C ARG A 4 -7.41 -38.86 -43.94
N TYR A 5 -6.10 -39.11 -44.19
CA TYR A 5 -5.09 -39.07 -43.10
C TYR A 5 -4.85 -37.67 -42.58
N LEU A 6 -4.86 -36.63 -43.44
CA LEU A 6 -4.70 -35.23 -43.01
C LEU A 6 -5.89 -34.75 -42.15
N THR A 7 -7.12 -35.22 -42.47
CA THR A 7 -8.32 -34.88 -41.70
C THR A 7 -8.30 -35.58 -40.33
N LEU A 8 -7.89 -36.84 -40.28
CA LEU A 8 -7.71 -37.59 -39.05
C LEU A 8 -6.62 -37.02 -38.17
N LEU A 9 -5.48 -36.58 -38.76
CA LEU A 9 -4.40 -35.94 -38.02
C LEU A 9 -4.81 -34.58 -37.42
N LYS A 10 -5.60 -33.79 -38.17
CA LYS A 10 -6.16 -32.53 -37.66
C LYS A 10 -7.21 -32.77 -36.56
N LEU A 11 -8.02 -33.80 -36.66
CA LEU A 11 -8.97 -34.18 -35.61
C LEU A 11 -8.26 -34.67 -34.34
N LEU A 12 -7.18 -35.45 -34.51
CA LEU A 12 -6.35 -35.90 -33.38
C LEU A 12 -5.62 -34.74 -32.70
N LEU A 13 -5.15 -33.75 -33.46
CA LEU A 13 -4.51 -32.54 -32.92
C LEU A 13 -5.51 -31.66 -32.14
N VAL A 14 -6.76 -31.55 -32.60
CA VAL A 14 -7.81 -30.80 -31.92
C VAL A 14 -8.21 -31.50 -30.59
N VAL A 15 -8.25 -32.84 -30.57
CA VAL A 15 -8.52 -33.60 -29.35
C VAL A 15 -7.38 -33.50 -28.34
N LEU A 16 -6.12 -33.39 -28.78
CA LEU A 16 -4.97 -33.20 -27.90
C LEU A 16 -4.89 -31.78 -27.29
N VAL A 17 -5.45 -30.76 -27.94
CA VAL A 17 -5.50 -29.41 -27.42
C VAL A 17 -6.65 -29.21 -26.43
N SER A 18 -7.69 -30.04 -26.47
CA SER A 18 -8.84 -29.99 -25.55
C SER A 18 -8.61 -30.76 -24.24
N THR A 19 -7.48 -31.42 -24.05
CA THR A 19 -7.08 -32.02 -22.76
C THR A 19 -6.10 -31.14 -21.98
N SER A 20 -6.16 -29.81 -22.13
CA SER A 20 -5.72 -28.91 -21.11
C SER A 20 -6.71 -29.08 -19.94
N CYS A 21 -6.46 -30.10 -19.11
CA CYS A 21 -7.09 -30.20 -17.81
C CYS A 21 -6.72 -28.94 -17.05
N ILE A 22 -7.62 -27.96 -17.00
CA ILE A 22 -7.79 -27.18 -15.82
C ILE A 22 -8.04 -28.24 -14.75
N ARG A 23 -7.05 -28.53 -13.92
CA ARG A 23 -7.28 -29.15 -12.64
C ARG A 23 -8.08 -28.11 -11.85
N GLU A 24 -9.40 -28.17 -11.97
CA GLU A 24 -10.21 -27.75 -10.85
C GLU A 24 -9.79 -28.69 -9.71
N ASP A 25 -8.99 -28.19 -8.80
CA ASP A 25 -8.91 -28.76 -7.46
C ASP A 25 -10.29 -28.49 -6.85
N ILE A 26 -11.28 -29.34 -7.23
CA ILE A 26 -12.60 -29.33 -6.62
C ILE A 26 -12.39 -29.92 -5.23
N SER A 27 -11.98 -29.06 -4.33
CA SER A 27 -12.06 -29.34 -2.92
C SER A 27 -13.56 -29.33 -2.56
N GLY A 28 -13.98 -30.25 -1.72
CA GLY A 28 -15.30 -30.18 -1.11
C GLY A 28 -15.49 -28.89 -0.34
N ASN A 29 -16.65 -28.69 0.27
CA ASN A 29 -16.98 -27.50 1.04
C ASN A 29 -16.98 -27.79 2.57
N SER A 30 -16.21 -28.76 3.02
CA SER A 30 -16.04 -29.04 4.46
C SER A 30 -15.12 -27.98 5.11
N PRO A 31 -15.13 -27.83 6.44
CA PRO A 31 -14.18 -26.99 7.14
C PRO A 31 -12.71 -27.30 6.76
N GLN A 32 -12.36 -28.58 6.63
CA GLN A 32 -11.03 -29.00 6.23
C GLN A 32 -10.69 -28.58 4.80
N ASP A 33 -11.60 -28.74 3.83
CA ASP A 33 -11.36 -28.34 2.45
C ASP A 33 -11.10 -26.83 2.34
N ASN A 34 -11.86 -26.03 3.07
CA ASN A 34 -11.69 -24.56 3.10
C ASN A 34 -10.37 -24.15 3.73
N PHE A 35 -9.95 -24.83 4.81
CA PHE A 35 -8.66 -24.60 5.45
C PHE A 35 -7.50 -24.92 4.49
N GLU A 36 -7.50 -26.12 3.87
CA GLU A 36 -6.44 -26.52 2.94
C GLU A 36 -6.38 -25.61 1.71
N SER A 37 -7.54 -25.21 1.19
CA SER A 37 -7.62 -24.30 0.05
C SER A 37 -7.04 -22.93 0.39
N LEU A 38 -7.41 -22.35 1.55
CA LEU A 38 -6.88 -21.07 2.00
C LEU A 38 -5.37 -21.12 2.24
N TRP A 39 -4.91 -22.16 2.94
CA TRP A 39 -3.49 -22.35 3.21
C TRP A 39 -2.69 -22.44 1.91
N LYS A 40 -3.15 -23.26 0.94
CA LYS A 40 -2.51 -23.45 -0.36
C LYS A 40 -2.49 -22.17 -1.20
N ILE A 41 -3.60 -21.41 -1.24
CA ILE A 41 -3.64 -20.13 -1.96
C ILE A 41 -2.54 -19.18 -1.44
N ILE A 42 -2.41 -19.07 -0.14
CA ILE A 42 -1.37 -18.24 0.48
C ILE A 42 0.01 -18.83 0.24
N ASP A 43 0.20 -20.13 0.42
CA ASP A 43 1.49 -20.81 0.20
C ASP A 43 2.05 -20.53 -1.20
N GLU A 44 1.21 -20.69 -2.23
CA GLU A 44 1.63 -20.60 -3.62
C GLU A 44 1.71 -19.15 -4.14
N GLN A 45 0.90 -18.22 -3.60
CA GLN A 45 0.69 -16.92 -4.24
C GLN A 45 1.15 -15.71 -3.40
N TYR A 46 1.29 -15.85 -2.09
CA TYR A 46 1.75 -14.75 -1.24
C TYR A 46 3.23 -14.43 -1.49
N CYS A 47 3.57 -13.13 -1.58
CA CYS A 47 4.89 -12.73 -2.06
C CYS A 47 5.94 -12.48 -0.98
N PHE A 48 5.61 -12.53 0.30
CA PHE A 48 6.53 -12.15 1.37
C PHE A 48 6.93 -13.29 2.31
N HIS A 49 6.75 -14.56 1.94
CA HIS A 49 7.10 -15.69 2.80
C HIS A 49 8.55 -15.62 3.27
N GLU A 50 9.50 -15.53 2.34
CA GLU A 50 10.94 -15.50 2.65
C GLU A 50 11.30 -14.23 3.44
N TYR A 51 10.78 -13.06 3.05
CA TYR A 51 11.04 -11.82 3.77
C TYR A 51 10.55 -11.89 5.22
N LYS A 52 9.33 -12.38 5.46
CA LYS A 52 8.77 -12.51 6.82
C LYS A 52 9.40 -13.64 7.62
N HIS A 53 9.92 -14.67 6.94
CA HIS A 53 10.78 -15.67 7.61
C HIS A 53 12.05 -15.02 8.16
N GLN A 54 12.71 -14.16 7.39
CA GLN A 54 13.92 -13.44 7.80
C GLN A 54 13.65 -12.44 8.94
N GLU A 55 12.53 -11.74 8.90
CA GLU A 55 12.21 -10.66 9.85
C GLU A 55 11.73 -11.17 11.22
N TYR A 56 10.94 -12.23 11.26
CA TYR A 56 10.38 -12.75 12.52
C TYR A 56 10.17 -14.27 12.57
N GLY A 57 10.80 -15.01 11.67
CA GLY A 57 10.81 -16.48 11.70
C GLY A 57 9.53 -17.14 11.19
N LEU A 58 8.73 -16.47 10.36
CA LEU A 58 7.51 -17.06 9.79
C LEU A 58 7.84 -18.39 9.10
N ASN A 59 7.14 -19.45 9.49
CA ASN A 59 7.20 -20.76 8.83
C ASN A 59 5.79 -21.20 8.49
N TRP A 60 5.39 -21.02 7.22
CA TRP A 60 4.02 -21.26 6.78
C TRP A 60 3.61 -22.74 6.89
N ASN A 61 4.57 -23.67 6.73
CA ASN A 61 4.33 -25.10 6.98
C ASN A 61 4.10 -25.42 8.47
N GLN A 62 4.75 -24.69 9.37
CA GLN A 62 4.50 -24.83 10.81
C GLN A 62 3.12 -24.27 11.18
N VAL A 63 2.74 -23.13 10.62
CA VAL A 63 1.40 -22.53 10.75
C VAL A 63 0.33 -23.54 10.30
N HIS A 64 0.52 -24.21 9.15
CA HIS A 64 -0.39 -25.27 8.72
C HIS A 64 -0.59 -26.35 9.79
N LYS A 65 0.50 -26.91 10.32
CA LYS A 65 0.43 -27.99 11.33
C LYS A 65 -0.29 -27.58 12.60
N GLU A 66 -0.10 -26.33 13.04
CA GLU A 66 -0.70 -25.82 14.26
C GLU A 66 -2.20 -25.56 14.06
N TYR A 67 -2.58 -24.95 12.96
CA TYR A 67 -3.98 -24.60 12.69
C TYR A 67 -4.81 -25.78 12.21
N ALA A 68 -4.23 -26.76 11.50
CA ALA A 68 -4.90 -28.00 11.11
C ALA A 68 -5.48 -28.77 12.31
N GLN A 69 -4.81 -28.74 13.47
CA GLN A 69 -5.28 -29.40 14.70
C GLN A 69 -6.53 -28.73 15.30
N ARG A 70 -6.83 -27.52 14.91
CA ARG A 70 -7.98 -26.75 15.39
C ARG A 70 -9.23 -26.92 14.52
N ILE A 71 -9.08 -27.53 13.33
CA ILE A 71 -10.18 -27.75 12.40
C ILE A 71 -10.89 -29.06 12.72
N THR A 72 -12.20 -28.99 12.98
CA THR A 72 -13.04 -30.17 13.21
C THR A 72 -14.19 -30.23 12.20
N PRO A 73 -14.72 -31.43 11.86
CA PRO A 73 -15.75 -31.59 10.85
C PRO A 73 -17.09 -30.90 11.17
N ASP A 74 -17.36 -30.66 12.44
CA ASP A 74 -18.60 -30.11 13.00
C ASP A 74 -18.51 -28.62 13.32
N MET A 75 -17.42 -27.94 12.93
CA MET A 75 -17.29 -26.50 13.11
C MET A 75 -18.40 -25.72 12.44
N SER A 76 -18.95 -24.77 13.17
CA SER A 76 -19.81 -23.72 12.58
C SER A 76 -19.00 -22.77 11.67
N TYR A 77 -19.66 -22.09 10.75
CA TYR A 77 -19.03 -21.06 9.90
C TYR A 77 -18.33 -19.96 10.73
N ALA A 78 -18.89 -19.59 11.89
CA ALA A 78 -18.30 -18.59 12.75
C ALA A 78 -16.96 -19.07 13.36
N GLN A 79 -16.92 -20.29 13.87
CA GLN A 79 -15.70 -20.92 14.42
C GLN A 79 -14.64 -21.09 13.34
N LEU A 80 -15.05 -21.55 12.14
CA LEU A 80 -14.12 -21.68 11.01
C LEU A 80 -13.55 -20.31 10.62
N PHE A 81 -14.39 -19.26 10.52
CA PHE A 81 -13.95 -17.91 10.19
C PHE A 81 -12.93 -17.37 11.21
N GLU A 82 -13.15 -17.60 12.49
CA GLU A 82 -12.23 -17.21 13.56
C GLU A 82 -10.86 -17.87 13.40
N VAL A 83 -10.84 -19.21 13.26
CA VAL A 83 -9.58 -19.96 13.11
C VAL A 83 -8.83 -19.57 11.84
N LEU A 84 -9.52 -19.44 10.69
CA LEU A 84 -8.89 -19.03 9.44
C LEU A 84 -8.40 -17.58 9.48
N SER A 85 -9.13 -16.69 10.17
CA SER A 85 -8.72 -15.30 10.38
C SER A 85 -7.44 -15.19 11.20
N GLU A 86 -7.34 -15.96 12.28
CA GLU A 86 -6.12 -16.03 13.09
C GLU A 86 -4.95 -16.58 12.26
N MET A 87 -5.17 -17.66 11.51
CA MET A 87 -4.13 -18.26 10.64
C MET A 87 -3.54 -17.22 9.66
N VAL A 88 -4.38 -16.49 8.94
CA VAL A 88 -3.87 -15.51 7.96
C VAL A 88 -3.25 -14.29 8.63
N ASN A 89 -3.62 -13.97 9.86
CA ASN A 89 -3.01 -12.88 10.65
C ASN A 89 -1.57 -13.18 11.10
N GLU A 90 -1.14 -14.47 11.11
CA GLU A 90 0.28 -14.84 11.32
C GLU A 90 1.21 -14.20 10.27
N LEU A 91 0.67 -13.86 9.10
CA LEU A 91 1.40 -13.15 8.04
C LEU A 91 1.74 -11.70 8.41
N ARG A 92 1.14 -11.12 9.44
CA ARG A 92 1.35 -9.72 9.89
C ARG A 92 1.33 -8.72 8.73
N ASP A 93 0.34 -8.83 7.85
CA ASP A 93 0.22 -8.03 6.63
C ASP A 93 -1.17 -7.38 6.55
N GLY A 94 -1.21 -6.04 6.50
CA GLY A 94 -2.45 -5.28 6.41
C GLY A 94 -3.22 -5.48 5.10
N HIS A 95 -2.57 -6.02 4.06
CA HIS A 95 -3.24 -6.40 2.81
C HIS A 95 -3.84 -7.80 2.82
N VAL A 96 -3.55 -8.62 3.84
CA VAL A 96 -4.15 -9.95 3.98
C VAL A 96 -5.48 -9.83 4.70
N ASN A 97 -6.56 -10.08 3.97
CA ASN A 97 -7.92 -9.90 4.48
C ASN A 97 -8.80 -11.07 4.03
N LEU A 98 -9.24 -11.90 4.96
CA LEU A 98 -10.29 -12.90 4.72
C LEU A 98 -11.65 -12.23 4.95
N SER A 99 -12.52 -12.26 3.94
CA SER A 99 -13.84 -11.60 3.98
C SER A 99 -14.97 -12.59 3.78
N SER A 100 -16.02 -12.45 4.58
CA SER A 100 -17.23 -13.26 4.55
C SER A 100 -18.45 -12.42 4.95
N ALA A 101 -19.64 -13.02 4.97
CA ALA A 101 -20.84 -12.39 5.54
C ALA A 101 -20.72 -12.11 7.05
N LEU A 102 -19.78 -12.76 7.75
CA LEU A 102 -19.53 -12.55 9.18
C LEU A 102 -18.64 -11.32 9.47
N GLY A 103 -17.88 -10.87 8.47
CA GLY A 103 -16.97 -9.73 8.60
C GLY A 103 -15.70 -9.89 7.75
N THR A 104 -14.71 -9.06 8.07
CA THR A 104 -13.40 -9.09 7.41
C THR A 104 -12.29 -9.17 8.45
N SER A 105 -11.43 -10.17 8.35
CA SER A 105 -10.22 -10.30 9.15
C SER A 105 -9.18 -9.25 8.72
N GLN A 106 -8.47 -8.68 9.68
CA GLN A 106 -7.47 -7.64 9.40
C GLN A 106 -6.40 -7.60 10.48
N TYR A 107 -5.14 -7.75 10.10
CA TYR A 107 -4.02 -7.49 10.98
C TYR A 107 -3.77 -5.97 11.09
N ARG A 108 -3.75 -5.43 12.31
CA ARG A 108 -3.66 -3.99 12.56
C ARG A 108 -2.61 -3.55 13.58
N GLU A 109 -1.84 -4.45 14.15
CA GLU A 109 -0.86 -4.11 15.19
C GLU A 109 0.17 -3.07 14.73
N TRP A 110 0.54 -3.07 13.45
CA TRP A 110 1.43 -2.08 12.84
C TRP A 110 0.93 -0.63 12.99
N PHE A 111 -0.35 -0.46 13.28
CA PHE A 111 -1.02 0.83 13.46
C PHE A 111 -1.58 0.99 14.89
N ASP A 112 -2.26 -0.02 15.43
CA ASP A 112 -3.00 0.10 16.70
C ASP A 112 -2.07 0.18 17.91
N SER A 113 -0.86 -0.39 17.83
CA SER A 113 0.16 -0.38 18.89
C SER A 113 1.00 0.91 18.94
N TYR A 114 0.73 1.89 18.07
CA TYR A 114 1.52 3.12 17.96
C TYR A 114 0.68 4.38 18.15
N PRO A 115 1.32 5.53 18.50
CA PRO A 115 0.63 6.82 18.56
C PRO A 115 -0.06 7.15 17.24
N LYS A 116 -1.28 7.66 17.31
CA LYS A 116 -2.06 8.00 16.09
C LYS A 116 -1.45 9.17 15.33
N ASN A 117 -0.77 10.07 16.03
CA ASN A 117 -0.05 11.22 15.45
C ASN A 117 -0.90 12.09 14.50
N PHE A 118 -2.20 12.15 14.76
CA PHE A 118 -3.15 12.95 13.99
C PHE A 118 -4.41 13.23 14.81
N SER A 119 -4.94 14.43 14.64
CA SER A 119 -6.23 14.85 15.19
C SER A 119 -6.98 15.71 14.19
N ASP A 120 -8.15 15.26 13.74
CA ASP A 120 -9.02 16.04 12.85
C ASP A 120 -9.40 17.40 13.42
N SER A 121 -9.63 17.49 14.72
CA SER A 121 -9.99 18.75 15.37
C SER A 121 -8.85 19.75 15.37
N ILE A 122 -7.61 19.30 15.61
CA ILE A 122 -6.43 20.15 15.60
C ILE A 122 -6.10 20.55 14.16
N GLN A 123 -6.14 19.64 13.20
CA GLN A 123 -5.92 19.94 11.80
C GLN A 123 -6.86 21.05 11.31
N ARG A 124 -8.13 21.02 11.72
CA ARG A 124 -9.12 22.08 11.37
C ARG A 124 -8.74 23.46 11.86
N ASN A 125 -7.94 23.60 12.91
CA ASN A 125 -7.45 24.91 13.37
C ASN A 125 -6.53 25.58 12.33
N TYR A 126 -5.89 24.81 11.45
CA TYR A 126 -5.05 25.29 10.36
C TYR A 126 -5.85 25.62 9.09
N LEU A 127 -7.13 25.20 9.02
CA LEU A 127 -8.02 25.46 7.89
C LEU A 127 -8.86 26.72 8.18
N LYS A 128 -8.68 27.79 7.42
CA LYS A 128 -9.52 28.98 7.47
C LYS A 128 -10.85 28.72 6.76
N LYS A 129 -11.77 29.70 6.81
CA LYS A 129 -13.09 29.59 6.14
C LYS A 129 -13.01 29.48 4.61
N ASP A 130 -11.90 29.91 4.03
CA ASP A 130 -11.62 29.97 2.59
C ASP A 130 -10.75 28.82 2.06
N TYR A 131 -10.57 27.74 2.86
CA TYR A 131 -9.85 26.58 2.37
C TYR A 131 -10.51 25.95 1.12
N ILE A 132 -9.68 25.45 0.23
CA ILE A 132 -10.14 24.80 -1.01
C ILE A 132 -10.21 23.30 -0.83
N ARG A 133 -11.25 22.68 -1.38
CA ARG A 133 -11.40 21.23 -1.47
C ARG A 133 -11.47 20.81 -2.93
N THR A 134 -10.62 19.85 -3.33
CA THR A 134 -10.64 19.30 -4.68
C THR A 134 -10.27 17.82 -4.64
N SER A 135 -11.21 16.96 -5.05
CA SER A 135 -11.09 15.50 -4.87
C SER A 135 -10.77 15.15 -3.40
N ALA A 136 -9.76 14.34 -3.17
CA ALA A 136 -9.29 13.95 -1.84
C ALA A 136 -8.32 14.96 -1.18
N MET A 137 -8.12 16.13 -1.80
CA MET A 137 -7.17 17.14 -1.32
C MET A 137 -7.89 18.32 -0.66
N THR A 138 -7.40 18.74 0.50
CA THR A 138 -7.79 19.97 1.19
C THR A 138 -6.59 20.90 1.23
N VAL A 139 -6.77 22.16 0.83
CA VAL A 139 -5.69 23.12 0.55
C VAL A 139 -5.88 24.39 1.33
N GLN A 140 -4.83 24.88 1.98
CA GLN A 140 -4.81 26.14 2.71
C GLN A 140 -3.44 26.82 2.59
N ILE A 141 -3.40 28.13 2.53
CA ILE A 141 -2.18 28.92 2.75
C ILE A 141 -2.12 29.27 4.24
N LEU A 142 -1.09 28.77 4.92
CA LEU A 142 -0.86 29.04 6.34
C LEU A 142 -0.34 30.48 6.55
N GLU A 143 -0.44 31.01 7.78
CA GLU A 143 -0.07 32.40 8.12
C GLU A 143 1.38 32.77 7.81
N ASN A 144 2.26 31.77 7.77
CA ASN A 144 3.69 31.95 7.49
C ASN A 144 4.05 31.80 6.00
N ASN A 145 3.08 31.95 5.09
CA ASN A 145 3.21 31.80 3.62
C ASN A 145 3.68 30.40 3.19
N ILE A 146 3.32 29.37 3.94
CA ILE A 146 3.54 27.95 3.58
C ILE A 146 2.23 27.37 3.07
N GLY A 147 2.28 26.69 1.92
CA GLY A 147 1.17 25.92 1.40
C GLY A 147 0.96 24.65 2.20
N TYR A 148 -0.27 24.36 2.58
CA TYR A 148 -0.66 23.11 3.24
C TYR A 148 -1.63 22.35 2.36
N VAL A 149 -1.34 21.09 2.10
CA VAL A 149 -2.19 20.17 1.33
C VAL A 149 -2.36 18.90 2.15
N TYR A 150 -3.56 18.66 2.64
CA TYR A 150 -3.93 17.37 3.20
C TYR A 150 -4.45 16.47 2.09
N VAL A 151 -3.86 15.28 1.94
CA VAL A 151 -4.26 14.27 0.96
C VAL A 151 -4.84 13.08 1.72
N GLY A 152 -6.15 13.03 1.86
CA GLY A 152 -6.83 12.05 2.72
C GLY A 152 -6.95 10.64 2.11
N SER A 153 -6.83 10.50 0.78
CA SER A 153 -6.90 9.20 0.09
C SER A 153 -6.39 9.31 -1.34
N PHE A 154 -5.84 8.21 -1.85
CA PHE A 154 -5.56 8.04 -3.27
C PHE A 154 -6.66 7.25 -4.02
N SER A 155 -7.75 6.85 -3.34
CA SER A 155 -8.87 6.11 -3.96
C SER A 155 -9.89 7.01 -4.68
N ASN A 156 -9.84 8.32 -4.47
CA ASN A 156 -10.88 9.26 -4.91
C ASN A 156 -10.53 10.00 -6.21
N GLY A 157 -9.78 9.39 -7.11
CA GLY A 157 -9.57 9.90 -8.46
C GLY A 157 -8.88 11.25 -8.53
N ILE A 158 -7.66 11.40 -8.00
CA ILE A 158 -6.86 12.63 -8.14
C ILE A 158 -6.40 12.77 -9.59
N GLY A 159 -7.00 13.73 -10.32
CA GLY A 159 -6.67 14.06 -11.70
C GLY A 159 -5.65 15.21 -11.81
N ASP A 160 -5.09 15.40 -13.01
CA ASP A 160 -4.13 16.47 -13.29
C ASP A 160 -4.71 17.85 -13.01
N GLY A 161 -5.98 18.09 -13.38
CA GLY A 161 -6.66 19.39 -13.12
C GLY A 161 -6.82 19.69 -11.62
N ASN A 162 -7.02 18.67 -10.77
CA ASN A 162 -7.06 18.84 -9.32
C ASN A 162 -5.70 19.28 -8.79
N ILE A 163 -4.62 18.64 -9.25
CA ILE A 163 -3.25 18.96 -8.83
C ILE A 163 -2.84 20.34 -9.38
N ASP A 164 -3.20 20.68 -10.61
CA ASP A 164 -2.93 21.99 -11.19
C ASP A 164 -3.62 23.12 -10.39
N LEU A 165 -4.88 22.92 -9.98
CA LEU A 165 -5.57 23.86 -9.10
C LEU A 165 -4.80 24.06 -7.79
N VAL A 166 -4.37 22.98 -7.14
CA VAL A 166 -3.61 23.02 -5.89
C VAL A 166 -2.30 23.80 -6.07
N LEU A 167 -1.49 23.44 -7.06
CA LEU A 167 -0.17 24.04 -7.28
C LEU A 167 -0.26 25.49 -7.74
N ASN A 168 -1.27 25.87 -8.54
CA ASN A 168 -1.55 27.26 -8.91
C ASN A 168 -1.93 28.08 -7.68
N THR A 169 -2.83 27.59 -6.84
CA THR A 169 -3.25 28.26 -5.61
C THR A 169 -2.05 28.53 -4.69
N LEU A 170 -1.13 27.58 -4.59
CA LEU A 170 0.02 27.66 -3.71
C LEU A 170 1.27 28.25 -4.36
N ALA A 171 1.21 28.70 -5.62
CA ALA A 171 2.38 29.19 -6.36
C ALA A 171 3.12 30.34 -5.67
N ILE A 172 2.41 31.18 -4.90
CA ILE A 172 2.96 32.28 -4.12
C ILE A 172 3.69 31.85 -2.85
N CYS A 173 3.45 30.64 -2.36
CA CYS A 173 4.02 30.15 -1.10
C CYS A 173 5.52 29.86 -1.22
N ASP A 174 6.25 29.97 -0.11
CA ASP A 174 7.70 29.75 -0.04
C ASP A 174 8.08 28.27 0.02
N GLY A 175 7.15 27.42 0.45
CA GLY A 175 7.27 25.96 0.55
C GLY A 175 5.90 25.31 0.62
N ILE A 176 5.87 23.97 0.56
CA ILE A 176 4.63 23.18 0.63
C ILE A 176 4.75 22.06 1.65
N ILE A 177 3.70 21.87 2.43
CA ILE A 177 3.49 20.69 3.27
C ILE A 177 2.47 19.80 2.56
N ILE A 178 2.80 18.51 2.38
CA ILE A 178 1.90 17.49 1.89
C ILE A 178 1.64 16.53 3.05
N ASP A 179 0.51 16.65 3.68
CA ASP A 179 0.11 15.83 4.81
C ASP A 179 -0.65 14.60 4.31
N VAL A 180 -0.01 13.44 4.41
CA VAL A 180 -0.59 12.13 4.02
C VAL A 180 -0.90 11.26 5.24
N ARG A 181 -0.94 11.85 6.44
CA ARG A 181 -1.37 11.11 7.64
C ARG A 181 -2.81 10.62 7.45
N ASN A 182 -3.09 9.42 7.97
CA ASN A 182 -4.38 8.73 7.84
C ASN A 182 -4.81 8.42 6.39
N ASN A 183 -3.92 8.52 5.42
CA ASN A 183 -4.16 8.07 4.07
C ASN A 183 -3.80 6.59 3.92
N GLY A 184 -4.78 5.71 3.92
CA GLY A 184 -4.62 4.26 3.78
C GLY A 184 -4.26 3.77 2.37
N GLY A 185 -4.00 4.68 1.42
CA GLY A 185 -3.62 4.33 0.06
C GLY A 185 -4.74 4.52 -0.97
N GLY A 186 -4.78 3.62 -1.93
CA GLY A 186 -5.69 3.64 -3.07
C GLY A 186 -4.95 3.34 -4.38
N GLU A 187 -5.11 4.18 -5.39
CA GLU A 187 -4.51 4.00 -6.71
C GLU A 187 -3.06 4.50 -6.76
N MET A 188 -2.10 3.62 -7.05
CA MET A 188 -0.70 3.99 -7.28
C MET A 188 -0.55 5.03 -8.40
N THR A 189 -1.39 4.96 -9.44
CA THR A 189 -1.37 5.93 -10.54
C THR A 189 -1.70 7.35 -10.07
N ALA A 190 -2.60 7.54 -9.10
CA ALA A 190 -2.91 8.82 -8.49
C ALA A 190 -1.73 9.33 -7.64
N ALA A 191 -1.12 8.45 -6.85
CA ALA A 191 0.09 8.73 -6.07
C ALA A 191 1.26 9.17 -6.98
N HIS A 192 1.53 8.44 -8.05
CA HIS A 192 2.58 8.75 -9.03
C HIS A 192 2.32 10.06 -9.79
N LYS A 193 1.07 10.38 -10.14
CA LYS A 193 0.71 11.68 -10.76
C LYS A 193 1.06 12.85 -9.85
N LEU A 194 0.75 12.75 -8.55
CA LEU A 194 1.13 13.77 -7.59
C LEU A 194 2.65 13.88 -7.44
N ALA A 195 3.35 12.75 -7.27
CA ALA A 195 4.81 12.71 -7.15
C ALA A 195 5.53 13.29 -8.39
N ALA A 196 5.00 13.08 -9.61
CA ALA A 196 5.55 13.59 -10.86
C ALA A 196 5.63 15.12 -10.93
N ARG A 197 4.94 15.84 -10.03
CA ARG A 197 4.97 17.30 -9.94
C ARG A 197 6.18 17.83 -9.19
N PHE A 198 6.96 16.97 -8.53
CA PHE A 198 8.08 17.35 -7.66
C PHE A 198 9.47 17.04 -8.25
N THR A 199 9.52 16.57 -9.49
CA THR A 199 10.79 16.30 -10.20
C THR A 199 10.83 16.97 -11.57
N ASN A 200 12.06 17.30 -12.03
CA ASN A 200 12.33 17.79 -13.39
C ASN A 200 12.97 16.72 -14.28
N GLU A 201 13.32 15.58 -13.73
CA GLU A 201 13.98 14.50 -14.45
C GLU A 201 13.27 13.16 -14.25
N LYS A 202 13.51 12.22 -15.14
CA LYS A 202 13.08 10.83 -14.96
C LYS A 202 13.87 10.22 -13.81
N LYS A 203 13.20 9.87 -12.72
CA LYS A 203 13.82 9.33 -11.50
C LYS A 203 13.45 7.87 -11.31
N LEU A 204 14.43 7.01 -11.07
CA LEU A 204 14.21 5.66 -10.57
C LEU A 204 13.70 5.78 -9.13
N VAL A 205 12.56 5.16 -8.83
CA VAL A 205 11.96 5.19 -7.49
C VAL A 205 11.88 3.82 -6.84
N GLY A 206 12.06 2.76 -7.62
CA GLY A 206 12.05 1.41 -7.09
C GLY A 206 11.98 0.35 -8.17
N TYR A 207 11.63 -0.86 -7.74
CA TYR A 207 11.47 -2.02 -8.59
C TYR A 207 10.21 -2.81 -8.19
N MET A 208 9.71 -3.61 -9.12
CA MET A 208 8.57 -4.52 -8.87
C MET A 208 8.85 -5.88 -9.50
N SER A 209 8.52 -6.94 -8.78
CA SER A 209 8.54 -8.32 -9.27
C SER A 209 7.14 -8.92 -9.26
N HIS A 210 6.97 -10.01 -9.98
CA HIS A 210 5.73 -10.79 -9.99
C HIS A 210 6.05 -12.26 -9.76
N LYS A 211 5.17 -12.98 -9.08
CA LYS A 211 5.26 -14.44 -8.97
C LYS A 211 5.25 -15.07 -10.37
N THR A 212 6.11 -16.10 -10.57
CA THR A 212 6.23 -16.86 -11.82
C THR A 212 5.93 -18.34 -11.64
N GLY A 213 5.77 -18.78 -10.40
CA GLY A 213 5.45 -20.15 -10.02
C GLY A 213 5.02 -20.24 -8.55
N PRO A 214 4.69 -21.45 -8.05
CA PRO A 214 4.21 -21.67 -6.69
C PRO A 214 5.28 -21.57 -5.61
N GLY A 215 6.56 -21.74 -5.94
CA GLY A 215 7.66 -21.68 -4.97
C GLY A 215 7.82 -20.29 -4.36
N HIS A 216 8.22 -20.22 -3.09
CA HIS A 216 8.30 -18.96 -2.32
C HIS A 216 9.32 -17.96 -2.88
N ASP A 217 10.30 -18.41 -3.65
CA ASP A 217 11.35 -17.62 -4.30
C ASP A 217 11.17 -17.47 -5.83
N GLU A 218 10.10 -18.02 -6.39
CA GLU A 218 9.83 -17.97 -7.83
C GLU A 218 9.24 -16.64 -8.27
N PHE A 219 10.12 -15.68 -8.57
CA PHE A 219 9.76 -14.35 -9.05
C PHE A 219 10.39 -14.01 -10.39
N SER A 220 9.72 -13.13 -11.13
CA SER A 220 10.32 -12.47 -12.29
C SER A 220 11.52 -11.61 -11.88
N LYS A 221 12.44 -11.35 -12.81
CA LYS A 221 13.46 -10.33 -12.58
C LYS A 221 12.80 -8.98 -12.21
N PRO A 222 13.30 -8.27 -11.20
CA PRO A 222 12.77 -6.98 -10.81
C PRO A 222 12.78 -5.98 -11.97
N LYS A 223 11.65 -5.37 -12.26
CA LYS A 223 11.51 -4.35 -13.30
C LYS A 223 11.58 -2.97 -12.66
N PRO A 224 12.41 -2.05 -13.20
CA PRO A 224 12.55 -0.71 -12.63
C PRO A 224 11.28 0.13 -12.82
N VAL A 225 10.89 0.83 -11.76
CA VAL A 225 9.78 1.77 -11.72
C VAL A 225 10.34 3.19 -11.73
N TYR A 226 9.84 4.02 -12.64
CA TYR A 226 10.31 5.39 -12.82
C TYR A 226 9.16 6.38 -12.69
N ILE A 227 9.40 7.47 -11.96
CA ILE A 227 8.60 8.68 -12.07
C ILE A 227 9.17 9.56 -13.18
N LYS A 228 8.33 9.90 -14.17
CA LYS A 228 8.67 10.86 -15.22
C LYS A 228 8.10 12.24 -14.82
N PRO A 229 8.85 13.34 -15.07
CA PRO A 229 8.34 14.66 -14.73
C PRO A 229 7.06 14.97 -15.53
N TYR A 230 6.10 15.58 -14.88
CA TYR A 230 4.92 16.09 -15.57
C TYR A 230 5.29 17.24 -16.51
N LYS A 231 4.63 17.34 -17.65
CA LYS A 231 4.94 18.36 -18.66
C LYS A 231 4.36 19.76 -18.33
N GLY A 232 3.36 19.81 -17.47
CA GLY A 232 2.72 21.06 -17.02
C GLY A 232 3.31 21.61 -15.72
N ILE A 233 2.44 22.09 -14.85
CA ILE A 233 2.79 22.76 -13.60
C ILE A 233 3.52 21.80 -12.63
N LYS A 234 4.68 22.23 -12.13
CA LYS A 234 5.52 21.50 -11.18
C LYS A 234 5.91 22.38 -10.00
N TRP A 235 6.07 21.76 -8.85
CA TRP A 235 6.58 22.42 -7.66
C TRP A 235 8.11 22.35 -7.62
N GLN A 236 8.76 23.53 -7.55
CA GLN A 236 10.20 23.64 -7.65
C GLN A 236 10.86 24.17 -6.37
N LYS A 237 10.06 24.46 -5.35
CA LYS A 237 10.52 24.93 -4.03
C LYS A 237 10.61 23.75 -3.04
N GLY A 238 10.98 23.99 -1.80
CA GLY A 238 11.00 22.98 -0.75
C GLY A 238 9.63 22.35 -0.50
N ALA A 239 9.61 21.06 -0.19
CA ALA A 239 8.42 20.33 0.22
C ALA A 239 8.71 19.47 1.45
N VAL A 240 7.74 19.37 2.36
CA VAL A 240 7.75 18.43 3.48
C VAL A 240 6.56 17.51 3.33
N VAL A 241 6.78 16.19 3.40
CA VAL A 241 5.72 15.19 3.45
C VAL A 241 5.57 14.74 4.91
N ILE A 242 4.37 14.92 5.48
CA ILE A 242 4.09 14.48 6.85
C ILE A 242 3.43 13.11 6.81
N THR A 243 3.99 12.16 7.59
CA THR A 243 3.57 10.76 7.63
C THR A 243 3.21 10.29 9.03
N ASN A 244 2.41 9.22 9.12
CA ASN A 244 2.18 8.43 10.31
C ASN A 244 1.95 6.96 9.95
N ARG A 245 1.72 6.10 10.95
CA ARG A 245 1.49 4.65 10.75
C ARG A 245 0.29 4.32 9.86
N SER A 246 -0.65 5.23 9.66
CA SER A 246 -1.76 5.05 8.71
C SER A 246 -1.44 5.42 7.27
N ALA A 247 -0.26 5.99 6.98
CA ALA A 247 0.22 6.18 5.60
C ALA A 247 0.62 4.81 5.02
N PHE A 248 -0.32 4.15 4.33
CA PHE A 248 -0.22 2.73 3.97
C PHE A 248 -0.42 2.48 2.46
N SER A 249 0.07 1.37 1.92
CA SER A 249 -0.16 0.92 0.54
C SER A 249 0.32 1.97 -0.50
N ALA A 250 -0.53 2.45 -1.40
CA ALA A 250 -0.17 3.47 -2.39
C ALA A 250 0.38 4.76 -1.75
N THR A 251 0.04 5.07 -0.50
CA THR A 251 0.63 6.19 0.24
C THR A 251 2.06 5.89 0.68
N ASN A 252 2.35 4.67 1.10
CA ASN A 252 3.72 4.22 1.35
C ASN A 252 4.59 4.33 0.08
N ASP A 253 4.05 3.91 -1.07
CA ASP A 253 4.72 4.07 -2.37
C ASP A 253 4.90 5.54 -2.77
N PHE A 254 3.90 6.41 -2.50
CA PHE A 254 4.03 7.87 -2.66
C PHE A 254 5.21 8.42 -1.85
N VAL A 255 5.32 8.05 -0.58
CA VAL A 255 6.43 8.47 0.30
C VAL A 255 7.75 7.94 -0.24
N ASN A 256 7.80 6.69 -0.71
CA ASN A 256 8.98 6.13 -1.37
C ASN A 256 9.40 6.94 -2.60
N CYS A 257 8.46 7.36 -3.44
CA CYS A 257 8.74 8.23 -4.59
C CYS A 257 9.27 9.59 -4.13
N MET A 258 8.61 10.23 -3.17
CA MET A 258 8.92 11.59 -2.72
C MET A 258 10.30 11.71 -2.07
N ARG A 259 10.74 10.70 -1.29
CA ARG A 259 12.07 10.72 -0.66
C ARG A 259 13.23 10.67 -1.66
N GLN A 260 12.97 10.31 -2.93
CA GLN A 260 13.98 10.32 -3.99
C GLN A 260 14.24 11.73 -4.55
N PHE A 261 13.45 12.72 -4.18
CA PHE A 261 13.55 14.07 -4.73
C PHE A 261 14.34 15.02 -3.77
N PRO A 262 15.37 15.72 -4.25
CA PRO A 262 16.35 16.40 -3.38
C PRO A 262 15.80 17.57 -2.57
N LYS A 263 14.61 18.10 -2.94
CA LYS A 263 13.95 19.22 -2.22
C LYS A 263 12.81 18.77 -1.32
N VAL A 264 12.69 17.45 -1.09
CA VAL A 264 11.66 16.85 -0.24
C VAL A 264 12.27 16.36 1.05
N THR A 265 11.59 16.59 2.14
CA THR A 265 11.91 16.03 3.47
C THR A 265 10.71 15.26 3.96
N ILE A 266 10.91 14.02 4.41
CA ILE A 266 9.87 13.21 5.05
C ILE A 266 9.93 13.47 6.56
N LEU A 267 8.79 13.80 7.16
CA LEU A 267 8.70 14.19 8.58
C LEU A 267 7.54 13.45 9.25
N GLY A 268 7.70 13.10 10.51
CA GLY A 268 6.65 12.50 11.32
C GLY A 268 7.02 11.12 11.87
N ASP A 269 6.10 10.17 11.82
CA ASP A 269 6.37 8.78 12.20
C ASP A 269 6.59 7.91 10.95
N LYS A 270 7.14 6.73 11.16
CA LYS A 270 7.25 5.67 10.15
C LYS A 270 5.91 5.43 9.45
N THR A 271 5.94 5.18 8.15
CA THR A 271 4.74 4.79 7.42
C THR A 271 4.26 3.39 7.84
N GLY A 272 3.04 3.04 7.48
CA GLY A 272 2.45 1.73 7.78
C GLY A 272 2.91 0.59 6.87
N GLY A 273 3.62 0.88 5.79
CA GLY A 273 4.09 -0.14 4.86
C GLY A 273 3.03 -0.58 3.84
N GLY A 274 2.93 -1.91 3.63
CA GLY A 274 2.03 -2.49 2.63
C GLY A 274 2.56 -2.32 1.21
N SER A 275 3.73 -2.89 0.92
CA SER A 275 4.42 -2.77 -0.36
C SER A 275 4.12 -3.91 -1.36
N GLY A 276 3.23 -4.83 -1.02
CA GLY A 276 2.78 -5.88 -1.93
C GLY A 276 1.56 -5.46 -2.73
N LEU A 277 1.65 -5.51 -4.07
CA LEU A 277 0.47 -5.27 -4.89
C LEU A 277 -0.55 -6.39 -4.62
N PRO A 278 -1.77 -6.06 -4.15
CA PRO A 278 -2.70 -7.11 -3.72
C PRO A 278 -3.38 -7.82 -4.88
N PHE A 279 -3.65 -9.10 -4.65
CA PHE A 279 -4.50 -9.95 -5.47
C PHE A 279 -5.64 -10.51 -4.61
N SER A 280 -6.69 -11.03 -5.23
CA SER A 280 -7.79 -11.67 -4.52
C SER A 280 -8.11 -13.03 -5.13
N SER A 281 -8.46 -13.97 -4.27
CA SER A 281 -8.93 -15.30 -4.64
C SER A 281 -10.15 -15.66 -3.79
N GLU A 282 -10.74 -16.81 -4.05
CA GLU A 282 -11.92 -17.32 -3.35
C GLU A 282 -11.66 -18.75 -2.87
N ILE A 283 -12.16 -19.11 -1.70
CA ILE A 283 -12.12 -20.47 -1.17
C ILE A 283 -13.47 -21.15 -1.39
N PRO A 284 -13.58 -22.50 -1.29
CA PRO A 284 -14.75 -23.26 -1.73
C PRO A 284 -16.10 -22.81 -1.15
N ASN A 285 -16.13 -22.28 0.08
CA ASN A 285 -17.36 -21.79 0.70
C ASN A 285 -17.80 -20.39 0.25
N GLY A 286 -17.12 -19.79 -0.74
CA GLY A 286 -17.41 -18.46 -1.28
C GLY A 286 -16.82 -17.30 -0.47
N TRP A 287 -15.95 -17.55 0.53
CA TRP A 287 -15.23 -16.47 1.19
C TRP A 287 -14.06 -15.99 0.34
N SER A 288 -13.86 -14.68 0.30
CA SER A 288 -12.76 -14.10 -0.46
C SER A 288 -11.54 -13.86 0.42
N ILE A 289 -10.36 -14.15 -0.12
CA ILE A 289 -9.08 -13.81 0.47
C ILE A 289 -8.34 -12.81 -0.42
N ARG A 290 -7.94 -11.67 0.16
CA ARG A 290 -7.05 -10.70 -0.45
C ARG A 290 -5.68 -10.82 0.18
N PHE A 291 -4.61 -10.72 -0.61
CA PHE A 291 -3.23 -10.89 -0.12
C PHE A 291 -2.23 -10.19 -1.03
N SER A 292 -1.03 -9.88 -0.52
CA SER A 292 0.08 -9.32 -1.28
C SER A 292 0.67 -10.35 -2.25
N ALA A 293 0.66 -10.06 -3.57
CA ALA A 293 1.10 -10.99 -4.61
C ALA A 293 2.33 -10.54 -5.40
N SER A 294 2.65 -9.23 -5.42
CA SER A 294 3.78 -8.67 -6.18
C SER A 294 4.56 -7.71 -5.29
N PRO A 295 5.79 -8.05 -4.89
CA PRO A 295 6.58 -7.19 -4.01
C PRO A 295 7.10 -5.96 -4.75
N ILE A 296 7.08 -4.81 -4.06
CA ILE A 296 7.63 -3.53 -4.50
C ILE A 296 8.82 -3.21 -3.59
N PHE A 297 9.93 -2.82 -4.22
CA PHE A 297 11.17 -2.47 -3.55
C PHE A 297 11.48 -0.99 -3.78
N ASP A 298 12.32 -0.41 -2.94
CA ASP A 298 12.86 0.92 -3.19
C ASP A 298 13.94 0.92 -4.30
N ALA A 299 14.55 2.09 -4.55
CA ALA A 299 15.58 2.24 -5.57
C ALA A 299 16.88 1.45 -5.27
N ASP A 300 17.10 1.09 -4.01
CA ASP A 300 18.24 0.32 -3.53
C ASP A 300 17.90 -1.17 -3.28
N MET A 301 16.73 -1.62 -3.77
CA MET A 301 16.21 -2.99 -3.62
C MET A 301 15.86 -3.41 -2.18
N ASN A 302 15.62 -2.46 -1.29
CA ASN A 302 15.14 -2.78 0.05
C ASN A 302 13.63 -3.02 0.04
N GLN A 303 13.16 -3.90 0.92
CA GLN A 303 11.74 -4.13 1.17
C GLN A 303 11.10 -2.93 1.87
N LEU A 304 9.86 -2.62 1.48
CA LEU A 304 9.08 -1.52 2.04
C LEU A 304 7.83 -1.98 2.81
N GLU A 305 7.70 -3.29 2.98
CA GLU A 305 6.50 -3.92 3.57
C GLU A 305 6.23 -3.44 5.00
N PHE A 306 7.27 -3.26 5.81
CA PHE A 306 7.14 -2.76 7.18
C PHE A 306 7.29 -1.24 7.32
N GLY A 307 7.14 -0.50 6.22
CA GLY A 307 7.12 0.96 6.20
C GLY A 307 8.47 1.63 6.00
N ILE A 308 8.41 2.94 5.87
CA ILE A 308 9.52 3.84 5.56
C ILE A 308 9.76 4.74 6.76
N GLU A 309 10.99 4.77 7.27
CA GLU A 309 11.39 5.73 8.30
C GLU A 309 11.44 7.16 7.73
N PRO A 310 10.96 8.17 8.47
CA PRO A 310 11.09 9.57 8.07
C PRO A 310 12.53 10.08 8.20
N ASP A 311 12.87 11.15 7.49
CA ASP A 311 14.13 11.89 7.67
C ASP A 311 14.17 12.61 9.02
N ILE A 312 13.01 13.07 9.48
CA ILE A 312 12.84 13.75 10.78
C ILE A 312 11.72 13.03 11.53
N LYS A 313 12.12 12.22 12.52
CA LYS A 313 11.15 11.55 13.38
C LYS A 313 10.65 12.51 14.46
N ILE A 314 9.33 12.65 14.53
CA ILE A 314 8.64 13.47 15.52
C ILE A 314 7.23 12.97 15.73
N ASP A 315 6.77 12.98 16.97
CA ASP A 315 5.40 12.66 17.36
C ASP A 315 4.62 13.92 17.76
N MET A 316 3.30 13.79 17.88
CA MET A 316 2.44 14.85 18.42
C MET A 316 2.69 15.02 19.90
N GLU A 317 3.15 16.20 20.31
CA GLU A 317 3.42 16.52 21.71
C GLU A 317 2.15 16.92 22.48
N SER A 318 1.99 16.37 23.69
CA SER A 318 0.79 16.62 24.52
C SER A 318 0.58 18.10 24.84
N ILE A 319 1.65 18.88 24.98
CA ILE A 319 1.57 20.32 25.25
C ILE A 319 1.04 21.10 24.05
N ASP A 320 1.44 20.72 22.83
CA ASP A 320 0.95 21.33 21.61
C ASP A 320 -0.53 20.97 21.38
N ILE A 321 -0.89 19.70 21.60
CA ILE A 321 -2.28 19.22 21.52
C ILE A 321 -3.19 20.05 22.44
N GLN A 322 -2.80 20.28 23.69
CA GLN A 322 -3.53 21.10 24.66
C GLN A 322 -3.70 22.55 24.19
N GLN A 323 -2.73 23.07 23.44
CA GLN A 323 -2.78 24.40 22.83
C GLN A 323 -3.52 24.45 21.49
N GLY A 324 -4.06 23.32 21.02
CA GLY A 324 -4.71 23.21 19.73
C GLY A 324 -3.75 23.30 18.55
N LYS A 325 -2.46 22.99 18.75
CA LYS A 325 -1.39 23.00 17.75
C LYS A 325 -1.04 21.59 17.31
N ASP A 326 -0.64 21.45 16.07
CA ASP A 326 -0.09 20.22 15.49
C ASP A 326 1.44 20.31 15.45
N THR A 327 2.10 19.56 16.32
CA THR A 327 3.58 19.58 16.44
C THR A 327 4.27 19.31 15.11
N MET A 328 3.73 18.39 14.28
CA MET A 328 4.32 18.04 13.00
C MET A 328 4.16 19.14 11.96
N ILE A 329 2.99 19.81 11.90
CA ILE A 329 2.77 20.95 10.99
C ILE A 329 3.68 22.12 11.40
N GLU A 330 3.79 22.41 12.71
CA GLU A 330 4.67 23.47 13.19
C GLU A 330 6.15 23.20 12.85
N GLU A 331 6.62 21.96 13.04
CA GLU A 331 8.00 21.59 12.70
C GLU A 331 8.24 21.60 11.18
N ALA A 332 7.28 21.12 10.38
CA ALA A 332 7.37 21.21 8.93
C ALA A 332 7.50 22.65 8.43
N CYS A 333 6.79 23.59 9.05
CA CYS A 333 6.94 25.01 8.78
C CYS A 333 8.35 25.54 9.10
N LYS A 334 8.95 25.10 10.21
CA LYS A 334 10.32 25.49 10.58
C LYS A 334 11.36 24.95 9.58
N VAL A 335 11.21 23.68 9.18
CA VAL A 335 12.06 23.03 8.16
C VAL A 335 12.04 23.81 6.85
N LEU A 336 10.86 24.15 6.35
CA LEU A 336 10.70 24.89 5.10
C LEU A 336 11.29 26.31 5.18
N LYS A 337 11.10 27.03 6.29
CA LYS A 337 11.69 28.37 6.50
C LYS A 337 13.23 28.33 6.57
N LYS A 338 13.81 27.29 7.18
CA LYS A 338 15.27 27.14 7.25
C LYS A 338 15.87 26.89 5.86
N ASN A 339 15.18 26.11 5.03
CA ASN A 339 15.64 25.77 3.69
C ASN A 339 15.50 26.95 2.70
N SER A 340 14.46 27.81 2.85
CA SER A 340 14.30 28.99 2.01
C SER A 340 15.36 30.09 2.23
N LYS A 341 16.02 30.12 3.42
CA LYS A 341 17.11 31.06 3.73
C LYS A 341 18.48 30.65 3.20
N LYS A 342 18.61 29.40 2.66
CA LYS A 342 19.87 28.87 2.14
C LYS A 342 20.00 28.97 0.61
N ILE A 343 18.98 29.46 -0.06
CA ILE A 343 18.91 29.74 -1.51
C ILE A 343 19.09 31.24 -1.70
#